data_db0313cca90c64c99ba5964055c99d34
#
_entry.id   db0313cca90c64c99ba5964055c99d34
#
_cell.length_a   1.000
_cell.length_b   1.000
_cell.length_c   1.000
_cell.angle_alpha   90.00
_cell.angle_beta   90.00
_cell.angle_gamma   90.00
#
_symmetry.space_group_name_H-M   'P 1'
#
loop_
_entity.id
_entity.type
_entity.pdbx_description
1 polymer ?
#
loop_
_entity_poly.entity_id
_entity_poly.type
_entity_poly.pdbx_seq_one_letter_code
_entity_poly.pdbx_strand_id
1 'polypeptide(L)'
;MATTINNYTPSVVFHPGETLADKLEEMGMGVKEFAVRTSKPEKTIIAVIKGDSAITSDMSVAFETVTKIPAHFWMNKQRAYDEYIARQKREQKARRN
;
A
#
# COMPACT_ATOMS: atom_id res chain seq x y z
N MET A 1 21.58 11.82 -21.59
CA MET A 1 21.52 11.76 -21.21
C MET A 1 21.46 11.35 -20.35
N ALA A 2 21.57 11.46 -20.19
CA ALA A 2 21.49 11.13 -19.41
C ALA A 2 21.13 11.10 -18.63
N THR A 3 21.02 11.33 -18.57
CA THR A 3 20.66 11.42 -17.83
C THR A 3 19.99 11.04 -17.19
N THR A 4 19.72 10.86 -17.24
CA THR A 4 19.09 10.57 -16.60
C THR A 4 19.17 10.03 -15.66
N ILE A 5 19.57 9.73 -15.33
CA ILE A 5 19.64 9.30 -14.46
C ILE A 5 19.68 9.56 -13.38
N ASN A 6 20.21 9.81 -13.38
CA ASN A 6 20.37 10.11 -12.42
C ASN A 6 19.78 10.76 -11.79
N ASN A 7 19.75 11.37 -12.30
CA ASN A 7 18.92 12.14 -11.69
C ASN A 7 17.91 11.40 -11.10
N TYR A 8 18.10 10.33 -10.89
CA TYR A 8 17.17 9.54 -10.27
C TYR A 8 17.10 9.91 -8.82
N THR A 9 16.02 10.48 -8.46
CA THR A 9 15.72 10.72 -7.08
C THR A 9 14.60 9.79 -6.73
N PRO A 10 14.74 8.98 -5.71
CA PRO A 10 13.65 8.08 -5.37
C PRO A 10 12.43 8.90 -5.07
N SER A 11 11.37 8.62 -5.78
CA SER A 11 10.11 9.22 -5.48
C SER A 11 9.63 8.72 -4.13
N VAL A 12 8.83 9.52 -3.47
CA VAL A 12 8.16 9.06 -2.26
C VAL A 12 7.21 7.94 -2.65
N VAL A 13 7.28 6.85 -1.92
CA VAL A 13 6.39 5.71 -2.15
C VAL A 13 5.35 5.72 -1.06
N PHE A 14 4.08 5.77 -1.46
CA PHE A 14 3.01 5.83 -0.49
C PHE A 14 2.54 4.45 -0.11
N HIS A 15 2.00 4.33 1.09
CA HIS A 15 1.45 3.08 1.58
C HIS A 15 0.29 2.66 0.68
N PRO A 16 0.15 1.36 0.38
CA PRO A 16 -0.94 0.90 -0.49
C PRO A 16 -2.33 1.19 0.06
N GLY A 17 -2.44 1.53 1.34
CA GLY A 17 -3.71 1.96 1.91
C GLY A 17 -4.28 3.18 1.21
N GLU A 18 -3.43 4.06 0.67
CA GLU A 18 -3.91 5.21 -0.08
C GLU A 18 -4.57 4.78 -1.39
N THR A 19 -3.99 3.79 -2.05
CA THR A 19 -4.59 3.24 -3.25
C THR A 19 -5.94 2.63 -2.93
N LEU A 20 -6.03 1.92 -1.80
CA LEU A 20 -7.29 1.34 -1.39
C LEU A 20 -8.34 2.41 -1.12
N ALA A 21 -7.97 3.46 -0.40
CA ALA A 21 -8.91 4.54 -0.11
C ALA A 21 -9.42 5.19 -1.40
N ASP A 22 -8.51 5.43 -2.36
CA ASP A 22 -8.90 6.02 -3.64
C ASP A 22 -9.85 5.10 -4.39
N LYS A 23 -9.56 3.80 -4.37
CA LYS A 23 -10.41 2.84 -5.08
C LYS A 23 -11.79 2.75 -4.47
N LEU A 24 -11.87 2.78 -3.15
CA LEU A 24 -13.16 2.77 -2.47
C LEU A 24 -13.97 4.01 -2.82
N GLU A 25 -13.31 5.16 -2.87
CA GLU A 25 -13.97 6.39 -3.25
C GLU A 25 -14.49 6.30 -4.69
N GLU A 26 -13.66 5.79 -5.58
CA GLU A 26 -14.03 5.62 -6.98
C GLU A 26 -15.25 4.71 -7.11
N MET A 27 -15.31 3.66 -6.30
CA MET A 27 -16.40 2.69 -6.35
C MET A 27 -17.63 3.16 -5.58
N GLY A 28 -17.52 4.28 -4.85
CA GLY A 28 -18.63 4.74 -4.01
C GLY A 28 -18.91 3.78 -2.87
N MET A 29 -17.90 3.09 -2.37
CA MET A 29 -18.08 2.06 -1.35
C MET A 29 -17.47 2.51 -0.04
N GLY A 30 -18.22 2.41 1.04
CA GLY A 30 -17.70 2.73 2.36
C GLY A 30 -16.84 1.62 2.91
N VAL A 31 -16.08 1.95 3.95
CA VAL A 31 -15.19 0.98 4.59
C VAL A 31 -15.96 -0.19 5.16
N LYS A 32 -17.11 0.09 5.76
CA LYS A 32 -17.91 -0.96 6.39
C LYS A 32 -18.38 -1.97 5.35
N GLU A 33 -18.86 -1.48 4.21
CA GLU A 33 -19.32 -2.37 3.16
C GLU A 33 -18.15 -3.20 2.61
N PHE A 34 -17.01 -2.57 2.41
CA PHE A 34 -15.84 -3.27 1.91
C PHE A 34 -15.39 -4.36 2.88
N ALA A 35 -15.43 -4.05 4.19
CA ALA A 35 -15.06 -5.02 5.21
C ALA A 35 -15.98 -6.25 5.13
N VAL A 36 -17.28 -6.01 4.99
CA VAL A 36 -18.23 -7.12 4.87
C VAL A 36 -17.93 -7.95 3.63
N ARG A 37 -17.72 -7.28 2.49
CA ARG A 37 -17.51 -8.00 1.23
C ARG A 37 -16.22 -8.78 1.20
N THR A 38 -15.21 -8.33 1.95
CA THR A 38 -13.92 -9.03 1.99
C THR A 38 -13.82 -9.98 3.18
N SER A 39 -14.85 -10.04 4.01
CA SER A 39 -14.87 -10.86 5.21
C SER A 39 -13.72 -10.50 6.15
N LYS A 40 -13.42 -9.22 6.22
CA LYS A 40 -12.39 -8.71 7.13
C LYS A 40 -13.02 -7.78 8.13
N PRO A 41 -12.47 -7.71 9.35
CA PRO A 41 -12.98 -6.74 10.33
C PRO A 41 -12.81 -5.31 9.81
N GLU A 42 -13.79 -4.47 10.08
CA GLU A 42 -13.70 -3.08 9.68
C GLU A 42 -12.45 -2.41 10.24
N LYS A 43 -12.11 -2.73 11.48
CA LYS A 43 -10.94 -2.19 12.14
C LYS A 43 -9.66 -2.51 11.35
N THR A 44 -9.57 -3.71 10.79
CA THR A 44 -8.42 -4.11 10.00
C THR A 44 -8.33 -3.27 8.72
N ILE A 45 -9.47 -3.06 8.06
CA ILE A 45 -9.49 -2.26 6.84
C ILE A 45 -9.08 -0.81 7.15
N ILE A 46 -9.60 -0.26 8.23
CA ILE A 46 -9.25 1.10 8.63
C ILE A 46 -7.75 1.21 8.89
N ALA A 47 -7.17 0.22 9.57
CA ALA A 47 -5.73 0.24 9.86
C ALA A 47 -4.90 0.24 8.57
N VAL A 48 -5.34 -0.52 7.56
CA VAL A 48 -4.64 -0.53 6.28
C VAL A 48 -4.74 0.84 5.61
N ILE A 49 -5.93 1.40 5.58
CA ILE A 49 -6.15 2.70 4.93
C ILE A 49 -5.29 3.78 5.59
N LYS A 50 -5.16 3.72 6.90
CA LYS A 50 -4.35 4.70 7.62
C LYS A 50 -2.84 4.48 7.48
N GLY A 51 -2.45 3.36 6.92
CA GLY A 51 -1.04 3.03 6.79
C GLY A 51 -0.44 2.40 8.04
N ASP A 52 -1.29 2.02 9.00
CA ASP A 52 -0.83 1.42 10.26
C ASP A 52 -0.60 -0.07 10.14
N SER A 53 -1.17 -0.71 9.13
CA SER A 53 -1.05 -2.15 8.92
C SER A 53 -0.73 -2.45 7.48
N ALA A 54 0.05 -3.50 7.27
CA ALA A 54 0.42 -3.95 5.94
C ALA A 54 -0.72 -4.76 5.32
N ILE A 55 -0.73 -4.81 3.99
CA ILE A 55 -1.63 -5.70 3.27
C ILE A 55 -0.96 -7.07 3.23
N THR A 56 -1.66 -8.07 3.75
CA THR A 56 -1.17 -9.44 3.73
C THR A 56 -1.60 -10.13 2.45
N SER A 57 -1.01 -11.30 2.19
CA SER A 57 -1.39 -12.09 1.02
C SER A 57 -2.87 -12.42 1.02
N ASP A 58 -3.39 -12.81 2.19
CA ASP A 58 -4.81 -13.12 2.31
C ASP A 58 -5.68 -11.91 2.00
N MET A 59 -5.29 -10.75 2.50
CA MET A 59 -6.02 -9.52 2.20
C MET A 59 -5.98 -9.19 0.71
N SER A 60 -4.83 -9.39 0.08
CA SER A 60 -4.70 -9.04 -1.34
C SER A 60 -5.64 -9.85 -2.20
N VAL A 61 -5.80 -11.13 -1.86
CA VAL A 61 -6.74 -12.00 -2.58
C VAL A 61 -8.18 -11.55 -2.34
N ALA A 62 -8.50 -11.21 -1.09
CA ALA A 62 -9.84 -10.73 -0.77
C ALA A 62 -10.13 -9.40 -1.47
N PHE A 63 -9.16 -8.50 -1.50
CA PHE A 63 -9.32 -7.20 -2.15
C PHE A 63 -9.54 -7.37 -3.64
N GLU A 64 -8.86 -8.33 -4.25
CA GLU A 64 -9.01 -8.58 -5.67
C GLU A 64 -10.44 -8.91 -6.05
N THR A 65 -11.13 -9.69 -5.22
CA THR A 65 -12.49 -10.10 -5.53
C THR A 65 -13.44 -8.92 -5.60
N VAL A 66 -13.19 -7.88 -4.82
CA VAL A 66 -14.07 -6.73 -4.75
C VAL A 66 -13.62 -5.60 -5.65
N THR A 67 -12.32 -5.29 -5.65
CA THR A 67 -11.80 -4.16 -6.41
C THR A 67 -11.47 -4.51 -7.84
N LYS A 68 -11.35 -5.79 -8.16
CA LYS A 68 -10.91 -6.29 -9.46
C LYS A 68 -9.46 -5.93 -9.77
N ILE A 69 -8.73 -5.42 -8.79
CA ILE A 69 -7.30 -5.18 -8.93
C ILE A 69 -6.59 -6.45 -8.48
N PRO A 70 -5.71 -7.01 -9.32
CA PRO A 70 -5.09 -8.30 -9.02
C PRO A 70 -4.34 -8.31 -7.70
N ALA A 71 -4.34 -9.47 -7.05
CA ALA A 71 -3.67 -9.62 -5.76
C ALA A 71 -2.20 -9.24 -5.85
N HIS A 72 -1.51 -9.64 -6.93
CA HIS A 72 -0.09 -9.33 -7.03
C HIS A 72 0.17 -7.84 -7.12
N PHE A 73 -0.76 -7.06 -7.64
CA PHE A 73 -0.62 -5.61 -7.67
C PHE A 73 -0.56 -5.06 -6.24
N TRP A 74 -1.49 -5.52 -5.40
CA TRP A 74 -1.50 -5.09 -4.01
C TRP A 74 -0.23 -5.49 -3.28
N MET A 75 0.24 -6.71 -3.52
CA MET A 75 1.46 -7.18 -2.86
C MET A 75 2.69 -6.46 -3.37
N ASN A 76 2.73 -6.15 -4.67
CA ASN A 76 3.84 -5.40 -5.21
C ASN A 76 3.91 -3.99 -4.61
N LYS A 77 2.75 -3.36 -4.43
CA LYS A 77 2.73 -2.04 -3.81
C LYS A 77 3.18 -2.11 -2.36
N GLN A 78 2.75 -3.13 -1.65
CA GLN A 78 3.17 -3.27 -0.25
C GLN A 78 4.68 -3.51 -0.17
N ARG A 79 5.21 -4.35 -1.04
CA ARG A 79 6.64 -4.62 -1.03
C ARG A 79 7.45 -3.37 -1.37
N ALA A 80 7.00 -2.61 -2.34
CA ALA A 80 7.69 -1.38 -2.72
C ALA A 80 7.73 -0.41 -1.55
N TYR A 81 6.62 -0.30 -0.84
CA TYR A 81 6.56 0.56 0.34
C TYR A 81 7.49 0.06 1.43
N ASP A 82 7.48 -1.24 1.69
CA ASP A 82 8.33 -1.82 2.72
C ASP A 82 9.80 -1.58 2.42
N GLU A 83 10.18 -1.73 1.14
CA GLU A 83 11.56 -1.49 0.73
C GLU A 83 11.93 -0.02 0.88
N TYR A 84 11.01 0.86 0.54
CA TYR A 84 11.23 2.29 0.70
C TYR A 84 11.50 2.64 2.16
N ILE A 85 10.67 2.13 3.06
CA ILE A 85 10.84 2.39 4.48
C ILE A 85 12.16 1.81 5.00
N ALA A 86 12.49 0.60 4.53
CA ALA A 86 13.73 -0.03 4.97
C ALA A 86 14.94 0.79 4.55
N ARG A 87 14.92 1.33 3.32
CA ARG A 87 16.02 2.17 2.85
C ARG A 87 16.11 3.47 3.63
N GLN A 88 14.96 4.06 3.95
CA GLN A 88 14.93 5.28 4.75
C GLN A 88 15.60 5.04 6.12
N LYS A 89 15.29 3.93 6.74
CA LYS A 89 15.85 3.62 8.03
C LYS A 89 17.36 3.43 7.96
N ARG A 90 17.83 2.76 6.92
CA ARG A 90 19.27 2.55 6.77
C ARG A 90 19.99 3.86 6.52
N GLU A 91 19.41 4.74 5.73
CA GLU A 91 20.01 6.05 5.50
C GLU A 91 20.12 6.85 6.79
N GLN A 92 19.07 6.82 7.58
CA GLN A 92 19.09 7.54 8.84
C GLN A 92 20.16 7.01 9.77
N LYS A 93 20.32 5.69 9.82
CA LYS A 93 21.35 5.10 10.62
C LYS A 93 22.74 5.53 10.16
N ALA A 94 22.96 5.53 8.85
CA ALA A 94 24.25 5.92 8.31
C ALA A 94 24.59 7.36 8.67
N ARG A 95 23.58 8.22 8.64
CA ARG A 95 23.81 9.63 8.94
C ARG A 95 24.12 9.91 10.40
N ARG A 96 23.71 9.01 11.27
CA ARG A 96 23.90 9.22 12.70
C ARG A 96 25.34 8.99 13.15
N ASN A 97 26.14 8.37 12.33
CA ASN A 97 27.55 8.19 12.65
C ASN A 97 28.41 9.39 12.22
#